data_32c28cb893a8f918195d465208736314
#
_entry.id   32c28cb893a8f918195d465208736314
#
_cell.length_a   1.000
_cell.length_b   1.000
_cell.length_c   1.000
_cell.angle_alpha   90.00
_cell.angle_beta   90.00
_cell.angle_gamma   90.00
#
_symmetry.space_group_name_H-M   'P 1'
#
loop_
_entity.id
_entity.type
_entity.pdbx_description
1 polymer ?
#
loop_
_entity_poly.entity_id
_entity_poly.type
_entity_poly.pdbx_seq_one_letter_code
_entity_poly.pdbx_strand_id
1 'polypeptide(L)'
;MTPINSNEYKKILKTYYIRSDADYSSLTKEEKEEIEKINSGTLVILVGFGNGVFLQKILANQNIYNLAVIEPFDNYIADKQRNILQTFKKITNNAFEFFEFQNREEDTKSFYKYIANRSIFLDNVEIIINPEYVSNTPNTTLKTIKEIKKIMLEINSLRGNSIGDEIYGIMNALYNLRKIDSLKSLPDMKFKNIIVVAAGPSLDNHLEELKTLSEKFTIIAVEVVVKKLLKLGIFPDIICSQERTYTVYDKYIKNFNKEIKEKSIYIAPTIVHTYNLDEMQNTVLISQNTRTNSERYLYENYYNFSKTTYNSIHAGQFAINVATLFNPENIIIFGLDLSLPENSTSHAKDVSAKPYTSREFLQETGNRGQKVLITELLNRFYNNTAKIIQQIKEEQKIRFYNFSDGKRIKYLENSNDGIYQKLLDEPKDKEDLSSNLKTVDKQLKEKIKEQLKQESILLKKQTAFLRSAENLKPSELIKIFVELFVNKNCLFSQTGRFLLNDFRAKHTYR
;
A
#
# COMPACT_ATOMS: atom_id res chain seq x y z
N MET A 1 30.08 -24.30 -0.30
CA MET A 1 29.28 -23.35 -1.07
C MET A 1 29.51 -23.66 -2.54
N THR A 2 28.47 -24.10 -3.23
CA THR A 2 28.54 -24.38 -4.69
C THR A 2 28.76 -23.06 -5.44
N PRO A 3 29.70 -22.98 -6.39
CA PRO A 3 29.90 -21.79 -7.18
C PRO A 3 28.63 -21.48 -7.99
N ILE A 4 28.20 -20.23 -7.95
CA ILE A 4 27.03 -19.77 -8.71
C ILE A 4 27.31 -19.96 -10.21
N ASN A 5 26.40 -20.65 -10.89
CA ASN A 5 26.50 -20.92 -12.31
C ASN A 5 26.48 -19.59 -13.07
N SER A 6 27.43 -19.42 -14.01
CA SER A 6 27.58 -18.23 -14.85
C SER A 6 26.29 -17.86 -15.61
N ASN A 7 25.42 -18.84 -15.90
CA ASN A 7 24.14 -18.62 -16.57
C ASN A 7 23.09 -17.99 -15.64
N GLU A 8 23.09 -18.33 -14.35
CA GLU A 8 22.19 -17.73 -13.35
C GLU A 8 22.57 -16.26 -13.10
N TYR A 9 23.86 -15.98 -13.05
CA TYR A 9 24.42 -14.64 -12.97
C TYR A 9 24.01 -13.79 -14.19
N LYS A 10 24.19 -14.31 -15.41
CA LYS A 10 23.77 -13.64 -16.66
C LYS A 10 22.26 -13.40 -16.73
N LYS A 11 21.44 -14.31 -16.17
CA LYS A 11 19.99 -14.16 -16.12
C LYS A 11 19.57 -13.06 -15.16
N ILE A 12 20.21 -12.93 -13.99
CA ILE A 12 19.98 -11.85 -13.04
C ILE A 12 20.39 -10.51 -13.66
N LEU A 13 21.53 -10.44 -14.31
CA LEU A 13 22.01 -9.25 -15.01
C LEU A 13 21.03 -8.77 -16.10
N LYS A 14 20.51 -9.68 -16.93
CA LYS A 14 19.52 -9.36 -17.98
C LYS A 14 18.15 -8.89 -17.42
N THR A 15 17.73 -9.43 -16.29
CA THR A 15 16.39 -9.12 -15.72
C THR A 15 16.33 -7.72 -15.10
N TYR A 16 17.48 -7.13 -14.76
CA TYR A 16 17.55 -5.87 -14.02
C TYR A 16 18.33 -4.75 -14.74
N TYR A 17 18.55 -4.86 -16.05
CA TYR A 17 19.41 -3.91 -16.81
C TYR A 17 20.79 -3.71 -16.17
N ILE A 18 21.38 -4.79 -15.64
CA ILE A 18 22.66 -4.75 -14.97
C ILE A 18 23.73 -4.99 -16.04
N ARG A 19 24.62 -4.03 -16.26
CA ARG A 19 25.70 -4.13 -17.23
C ARG A 19 26.96 -4.70 -16.58
N SER A 20 27.53 -5.73 -17.17
CA SER A 20 28.67 -6.45 -16.60
C SER A 20 29.96 -6.45 -17.39
N ASP A 21 30.00 -6.00 -18.66
CA ASP A 21 31.06 -6.40 -19.60
C ASP A 21 31.76 -5.23 -20.30
N ALA A 22 31.73 -4.01 -19.77
CA ALA A 22 32.36 -2.90 -20.46
C ALA A 22 33.74 -2.55 -19.89
N ASP A 23 34.72 -2.46 -20.75
CA ASP A 23 35.96 -1.73 -20.51
C ASP A 23 35.63 -0.23 -20.48
N TYR A 24 35.52 0.33 -19.29
CA TYR A 24 35.03 1.70 -19.06
C TYR A 24 36.05 2.78 -19.34
N SER A 25 37.20 2.44 -19.94
CA SER A 25 38.11 3.45 -20.48
C SER A 25 37.48 4.18 -21.68
N SER A 26 36.50 3.57 -22.34
CA SER A 26 35.73 4.17 -23.44
C SER A 26 34.27 3.67 -23.41
N LEU A 27 33.33 4.52 -22.91
CA LEU A 27 31.90 4.24 -23.11
C LEU A 27 31.63 4.16 -24.64
N THR A 28 30.98 3.08 -25.09
CA THR A 28 30.48 3.01 -26.46
C THR A 28 29.43 4.09 -26.70
N LYS A 29 29.16 4.41 -27.96
CA LYS A 29 28.12 5.41 -28.31
C LYS A 29 26.75 5.03 -27.74
N GLU A 30 26.42 3.73 -27.78
CA GLU A 30 25.17 3.17 -27.25
C GLU A 30 25.07 3.32 -25.71
N GLU A 31 26.16 3.13 -24.99
CA GLU A 31 26.22 3.30 -23.54
C GLU A 31 26.05 4.75 -23.11
N LYS A 32 26.60 5.70 -23.86
CA LYS A 32 26.35 7.13 -23.66
C LYS A 32 24.88 7.46 -23.86
N GLU A 33 24.28 6.96 -24.96
CA GLU A 33 22.87 7.18 -25.27
C GLU A 33 21.93 6.57 -24.22
N GLU A 34 22.28 5.46 -23.57
CA GLU A 34 21.46 4.88 -22.51
C GLU A 34 21.62 5.60 -21.17
N ILE A 35 22.82 6.07 -20.81
CA ILE A 35 23.01 6.94 -19.64
C ILE A 35 22.28 8.27 -19.85
N GLU A 36 22.27 8.80 -21.06
CA GLU A 36 21.54 10.02 -21.44
C GLU A 36 20.01 9.82 -21.36
N LYS A 37 19.49 8.61 -21.51
CA LYS A 37 18.06 8.28 -21.34
C LYS A 37 17.60 8.18 -19.89
N ILE A 38 18.51 8.20 -18.91
CA ILE A 38 18.15 8.22 -17.50
C ILE A 38 17.43 9.54 -17.20
N ASN A 39 16.16 9.43 -16.86
CA ASN A 39 15.34 10.58 -16.53
C ASN A 39 15.50 10.97 -15.05
N SER A 40 15.03 12.15 -14.69
CA SER A 40 15.13 12.73 -13.34
C SER A 40 14.38 11.93 -12.26
N GLY A 41 13.43 11.07 -12.65
CA GLY A 41 12.68 10.19 -11.75
C GLY A 41 13.37 8.85 -11.48
N THR A 42 14.54 8.59 -12.08
CA THR A 42 15.28 7.34 -11.88
C THR A 42 16.21 7.43 -10.67
N LEU A 43 16.14 6.42 -9.80
CA LEU A 43 17.18 6.18 -8.79
C LEU A 43 18.28 5.33 -9.41
N VAL A 44 19.50 5.84 -9.44
CA VAL A 44 20.67 5.07 -9.82
C VAL A 44 21.35 4.51 -8.56
N ILE A 45 21.56 3.21 -8.53
CA ILE A 45 22.29 2.51 -7.47
C ILE A 45 23.60 1.98 -8.06
N LEU A 46 24.70 2.60 -7.70
CA LEU A 46 26.03 2.11 -8.07
C LEU A 46 26.52 1.10 -7.02
N VAL A 47 26.77 -0.12 -7.41
CA VAL A 47 27.36 -1.16 -6.57
C VAL A 47 28.87 -1.23 -6.82
N GLY A 48 29.64 -0.93 -5.78
CA GLY A 48 31.11 -0.87 -5.79
C GLY A 48 31.64 0.53 -6.10
N PHE A 49 32.25 1.16 -5.10
CA PHE A 49 32.88 2.48 -5.25
C PHE A 49 34.20 2.39 -6.05
N GLY A 50 35.01 1.38 -5.78
CA GLY A 50 36.32 1.18 -6.39
C GLY A 50 37.26 2.36 -6.16
N ASN A 51 37.84 2.89 -7.23
CA ASN A 51 38.72 4.07 -7.20
C ASN A 51 37.98 5.41 -7.46
N GLY A 52 36.66 5.36 -7.58
CA GLY A 52 35.82 6.54 -7.83
C GLY A 52 35.72 7.01 -9.28
N VAL A 53 36.52 6.46 -10.20
CA VAL A 53 36.51 6.86 -11.63
C VAL A 53 35.16 6.59 -12.27
N PHE A 54 34.55 5.46 -11.91
CA PHE A 54 33.24 5.09 -12.45
C PHE A 54 32.11 5.97 -11.91
N LEU A 55 32.16 6.29 -10.64
CA LEU A 55 31.24 7.27 -10.03
C LEU A 55 31.34 8.64 -10.73
N GLN A 56 32.55 9.08 -11.06
CA GLN A 56 32.75 10.34 -11.77
C GLN A 56 32.05 10.35 -13.13
N LYS A 57 32.10 9.24 -13.86
CA LYS A 57 31.42 9.11 -15.17
C LYS A 57 29.90 9.17 -15.03
N ILE A 58 29.35 8.55 -13.98
CA ILE A 58 27.90 8.60 -13.69
C ILE A 58 27.50 10.05 -13.34
N LEU A 59 28.27 10.72 -12.49
CA LEU A 59 27.99 12.10 -12.06
C LEU A 59 28.15 13.14 -13.19
N ALA A 60 28.82 12.81 -14.27
CA ALA A 60 28.89 13.66 -15.46
C ALA A 60 27.52 13.78 -16.18
N ASN A 61 26.60 12.85 -15.95
CA ASN A 61 25.23 12.95 -16.44
C ASN A 61 24.41 13.90 -15.55
N GLN A 62 24.09 15.08 -16.08
CA GLN A 62 23.33 16.12 -15.37
C GLN A 62 21.87 15.75 -15.05
N ASN A 63 21.35 14.65 -15.59
CA ASN A 63 19.99 14.18 -15.35
C ASN A 63 19.87 13.22 -14.15
N ILE A 64 21.01 12.83 -13.55
CA ILE A 64 21.00 11.92 -12.38
C ILE A 64 20.91 12.77 -11.11
N TYR A 65 19.72 12.77 -10.50
CA TYR A 65 19.44 13.51 -9.25
C TYR A 65 19.35 12.62 -8.02
N ASN A 66 19.13 11.32 -8.21
CA ASN A 66 19.02 10.34 -7.14
C ASN A 66 20.07 9.27 -7.36
N LEU A 67 21.16 9.33 -6.60
CA LEU A 67 22.29 8.40 -6.71
C LEU A 67 22.63 7.84 -5.32
N ALA A 68 22.64 6.51 -5.21
CA ALA A 68 23.15 5.78 -4.07
C ALA A 68 24.40 4.99 -4.49
N VAL A 69 25.43 5.08 -3.72
CA VAL A 69 26.64 4.25 -3.90
C VAL A 69 26.70 3.23 -2.77
N ILE A 70 26.73 1.97 -3.13
CA ILE A 70 26.78 0.86 -2.16
C ILE A 70 28.13 0.17 -2.28
N GLU A 71 28.90 0.20 -1.21
CA GLU A 71 30.12 -0.57 -1.10
C GLU A 71 29.81 -1.96 -0.52
N PRO A 72 30.06 -3.04 -1.26
CA PRO A 72 29.82 -4.41 -0.80
C PRO A 72 30.71 -4.86 0.36
N PHE A 73 31.81 -4.20 0.60
CA PHE A 73 32.81 -4.60 1.60
C PHE A 73 32.86 -3.66 2.78
N ASP A 74 32.97 -4.23 3.97
CA ASP A 74 33.28 -3.50 5.19
C ASP A 74 34.78 -3.18 5.25
N ASN A 75 35.10 -1.95 5.67
CA ASN A 75 36.48 -1.46 5.74
C ASN A 75 37.31 -1.57 4.44
N TYR A 76 36.67 -1.77 3.29
CA TYR A 76 37.35 -1.77 2.00
C TYR A 76 37.93 -0.40 1.65
N ILE A 77 37.31 0.65 2.18
CA ILE A 77 37.79 2.02 1.99
C ILE A 77 38.97 2.25 2.91
N ALA A 78 40.16 1.94 2.44
CA ALA A 78 41.40 2.40 3.04
C ALA A 78 41.41 3.93 3.14
N ASP A 79 42.21 4.52 4.04
CA ASP A 79 42.24 5.96 4.28
C ASP A 79 42.38 6.80 2.99
N LYS A 80 43.10 6.30 2.02
CA LYS A 80 43.24 6.93 0.69
C LYS A 80 41.88 7.02 -0.06
N GLN A 81 41.07 6.00 0.01
CA GLN A 81 39.76 5.96 -0.65
C GLN A 81 38.72 6.80 0.14
N ARG A 82 38.82 6.86 1.47
CA ARG A 82 38.01 7.78 2.29
C ARG A 82 38.29 9.22 1.91
N ASN A 83 39.53 9.61 1.68
CA ASN A 83 39.89 10.93 1.22
C ASN A 83 39.31 11.20 -0.20
N ILE A 84 39.36 10.23 -1.09
CA ILE A 84 38.74 10.32 -2.41
C ILE A 84 37.24 10.50 -2.27
N LEU A 85 36.56 9.67 -1.46
CA LEU A 85 35.13 9.77 -1.22
C LEU A 85 34.73 11.13 -0.63
N GLN A 86 35.47 11.64 0.34
CA GLN A 86 35.23 12.98 0.91
C GLN A 86 35.46 14.08 -0.12
N THR A 87 36.46 13.94 -0.99
CA THR A 87 36.71 14.88 -2.08
C THR A 87 35.55 14.86 -3.06
N PHE A 88 35.07 13.68 -3.46
CA PHE A 88 33.90 13.55 -4.32
C PHE A 88 32.64 14.17 -3.69
N LYS A 89 32.37 13.88 -2.42
CA LYS A 89 31.24 14.49 -1.71
C LYS A 89 31.33 16.01 -1.70
N LYS A 90 32.52 16.57 -1.52
CA LYS A 90 32.76 18.03 -1.55
C LYS A 90 32.55 18.63 -2.94
N ILE A 91 33.14 18.04 -3.96
CA ILE A 91 33.08 18.53 -5.36
C ILE A 91 31.65 18.43 -5.90
N THR A 92 30.92 17.42 -5.53
CA THR A 92 29.55 17.16 -5.98
C THR A 92 28.48 17.73 -5.07
N ASN A 93 28.85 18.52 -4.05
CA ASN A 93 27.91 19.04 -3.04
C ASN A 93 27.02 17.96 -2.43
N ASN A 94 27.55 16.79 -2.12
CA ASN A 94 26.79 15.63 -1.63
C ASN A 94 25.68 15.15 -2.58
N ALA A 95 25.91 15.19 -3.89
CA ALA A 95 24.92 14.74 -4.89
C ALA A 95 24.61 13.24 -4.83
N PHE A 96 25.28 12.48 -3.99
CA PHE A 96 25.01 11.07 -3.77
C PHE A 96 25.12 10.68 -2.30
N GLU A 97 24.44 9.56 -1.92
CA GLU A 97 24.59 8.94 -0.62
C GLU A 97 25.45 7.67 -0.72
N PHE A 98 26.21 7.38 0.32
CA PHE A 98 27.14 6.26 0.37
C PHE A 98 26.79 5.31 1.52
N PHE A 99 26.77 4.00 1.23
CA PHE A 99 26.40 2.94 2.16
C PHE A 99 27.42 1.78 2.09
N GLU A 100 27.80 1.23 3.22
CA GLU A 100 28.60 0.01 3.34
C GLU A 100 27.71 -1.16 3.79
N PHE A 101 27.55 -2.21 2.95
CA PHE A 101 26.53 -3.25 3.21
C PHE A 101 27.04 -4.46 3.97
N GLN A 102 28.34 -4.64 4.12
CA GLN A 102 28.88 -5.80 4.83
C GLN A 102 28.89 -5.54 6.34
N ASN A 103 28.14 -6.41 7.09
CA ASN A 103 28.08 -6.47 8.55
C ASN A 103 27.49 -5.25 9.29
N ARG A 104 26.89 -4.28 8.60
CA ARG A 104 26.27 -3.11 9.26
C ARG A 104 24.76 -3.09 9.04
N GLU A 105 24.02 -3.64 10.00
CA GLU A 105 22.56 -3.53 10.05
C GLU A 105 22.11 -2.06 10.00
N GLU A 106 22.92 -1.14 10.52
CA GLU A 106 22.64 0.29 10.55
C GLU A 106 22.69 0.92 9.16
N ASP A 107 23.66 0.53 8.30
CA ASP A 107 23.76 1.04 6.94
C ASP A 107 22.65 0.49 6.05
N THR A 108 22.27 -0.77 6.22
CA THR A 108 21.11 -1.36 5.57
C THR A 108 19.82 -0.64 5.95
N LYS A 109 19.63 -0.29 7.23
CA LYS A 109 18.50 0.51 7.71
C LYS A 109 18.54 1.94 7.17
N SER A 110 19.71 2.53 7.07
CA SER A 110 19.89 3.87 6.50
C SER A 110 19.58 3.92 5.01
N PHE A 111 20.05 2.91 4.26
CA PHE A 111 19.69 2.73 2.85
C PHE A 111 18.19 2.51 2.67
N TYR A 112 17.57 1.65 3.50
CA TYR A 112 16.13 1.47 3.51
C TYR A 112 15.41 2.81 3.69
N LYS A 113 15.78 3.62 4.68
CA LYS A 113 15.19 4.94 4.91
C LYS A 113 15.40 5.89 3.72
N TYR A 114 16.60 5.86 3.15
CA TYR A 114 16.94 6.67 1.98
C TYR A 114 16.01 6.39 0.80
N ILE A 115 15.85 5.10 0.43
CA ILE A 115 14.94 4.68 -0.64
C ILE A 115 13.49 4.96 -0.25
N ALA A 116 13.10 4.60 0.97
CA ALA A 116 11.74 4.75 1.46
C ALA A 116 11.24 6.19 1.41
N ASN A 117 12.11 7.17 1.69
CA ASN A 117 11.76 8.59 1.63
C ASN A 117 11.62 9.12 0.20
N ARG A 118 12.19 8.45 -0.79
CA ARG A 118 12.21 8.86 -2.20
C ARG A 118 11.28 8.04 -3.10
N SER A 119 10.87 6.86 -2.66
CA SER A 119 10.19 5.85 -3.50
C SER A 119 8.91 6.36 -4.17
N ILE A 120 8.20 7.32 -3.58
CA ILE A 120 6.99 7.91 -4.20
C ILE A 120 7.30 8.79 -5.40
N PHE A 121 8.54 9.26 -5.54
CA PHE A 121 9.00 10.12 -6.64
C PHE A 121 9.83 9.38 -7.68
N LEU A 122 10.02 8.07 -7.48
CA LEU A 122 10.83 7.26 -8.38
C LEU A 122 9.94 6.58 -9.40
N ASP A 123 10.21 6.85 -10.67
CA ASP A 123 9.57 6.18 -11.80
C ASP A 123 10.26 4.87 -12.12
N ASN A 124 11.57 4.81 -11.86
CA ASN A 124 12.41 3.66 -12.17
C ASN A 124 13.59 3.53 -11.19
N VAL A 125 14.17 2.34 -11.13
CA VAL A 125 15.41 2.08 -10.39
C VAL A 125 16.40 1.37 -11.33
N GLU A 126 17.58 1.91 -11.45
CA GLU A 126 18.66 1.35 -12.25
C GLU A 126 19.83 0.95 -11.36
N ILE A 127 20.24 -0.31 -11.43
CA ILE A 127 21.40 -0.82 -10.69
C ILE A 127 22.57 -0.95 -11.65
N ILE A 128 23.61 -0.18 -11.39
CA ILE A 128 24.86 -0.21 -12.13
C ILE A 128 25.92 -0.85 -11.26
N ILE A 129 26.68 -1.79 -11.81
CA ILE A 129 27.73 -2.49 -11.08
C ILE A 129 29.08 -2.04 -11.63
N ASN A 130 29.98 -1.65 -10.73
CA ASN A 130 31.36 -1.39 -11.11
C ASN A 130 32.00 -2.71 -11.62
N PRO A 131 32.54 -2.72 -12.85
CA PRO A 131 33.05 -3.94 -13.49
C PRO A 131 34.15 -4.67 -12.70
N GLU A 132 34.96 -3.92 -11.94
CA GLU A 132 36.00 -4.53 -11.09
C GLU A 132 35.38 -5.49 -10.04
N TYR A 133 34.16 -5.20 -9.58
CA TYR A 133 33.47 -6.03 -8.59
C TYR A 133 32.84 -7.26 -9.22
N VAL A 134 32.46 -7.18 -10.50
CA VAL A 134 31.95 -8.33 -11.25
C VAL A 134 33.06 -9.35 -11.45
N SER A 135 34.26 -8.89 -11.82
CA SER A 135 35.39 -9.76 -12.14
C SER A 135 36.06 -10.34 -10.91
N ASN A 136 36.27 -9.49 -9.87
CA ASN A 136 37.10 -9.85 -8.74
C ASN A 136 36.31 -10.46 -7.58
N THR A 137 35.04 -10.07 -7.41
CA THR A 137 34.21 -10.42 -6.24
C THR A 137 32.76 -10.75 -6.57
N PRO A 138 32.52 -11.66 -7.54
CA PRO A 138 31.17 -11.89 -8.06
C PRO A 138 30.18 -12.37 -7.01
N ASN A 139 30.60 -13.18 -6.06
CA ASN A 139 29.71 -13.73 -5.00
C ASN A 139 29.24 -12.65 -4.03
N THR A 140 30.13 -11.76 -3.58
CA THR A 140 29.79 -10.67 -2.66
C THR A 140 28.91 -9.65 -3.35
N THR A 141 29.25 -9.30 -4.60
CA THR A 141 28.45 -8.41 -5.44
C THR A 141 27.02 -8.93 -5.63
N LEU A 142 26.88 -10.22 -5.94
CA LEU A 142 25.56 -10.85 -6.09
C LEU A 142 24.76 -10.88 -4.79
N LYS A 143 25.41 -11.14 -3.65
CA LYS A 143 24.76 -11.07 -2.31
C LYS A 143 24.23 -9.67 -2.05
N THR A 144 25.01 -8.64 -2.32
CA THR A 144 24.63 -7.23 -2.19
C THR A 144 23.42 -6.88 -3.08
N ILE A 145 23.43 -7.32 -4.34
CA ILE A 145 22.30 -7.08 -5.25
C ILE A 145 21.03 -7.77 -4.75
N LYS A 146 21.13 -9.00 -4.23
CA LYS A 146 19.98 -9.70 -3.64
C LYS A 146 19.41 -8.94 -2.43
N GLU A 147 20.26 -8.37 -1.59
CA GLU A 147 19.84 -7.55 -0.44
C GLU A 147 19.19 -6.24 -0.89
N ILE A 148 19.77 -5.52 -1.85
CA ILE A 148 19.16 -4.34 -2.48
C ILE A 148 17.76 -4.69 -3.01
N LYS A 149 17.65 -5.79 -3.77
CA LYS A 149 16.37 -6.25 -4.30
C LYS A 149 15.35 -6.52 -3.22
N LYS A 150 15.74 -7.20 -2.14
CA LYS A 150 14.87 -7.48 -0.99
C LYS A 150 14.36 -6.19 -0.37
N ILE A 151 15.23 -5.21 -0.14
CA ILE A 151 14.86 -3.89 0.39
C ILE A 151 13.88 -3.19 -0.56
N MET A 152 14.15 -3.19 -1.86
CA MET A 152 13.28 -2.57 -2.86
C MET A 152 11.90 -3.22 -2.90
N LEU A 153 11.83 -4.54 -2.86
CA LEU A 153 10.58 -5.29 -2.80
C LEU A 153 9.80 -4.97 -1.51
N GLU A 154 10.48 -4.91 -0.39
CA GLU A 154 9.86 -4.55 0.89
C GLU A 154 9.29 -3.13 0.85
N ILE A 155 10.05 -2.16 0.34
CA ILE A 155 9.58 -0.78 0.22
C ILE A 155 8.38 -0.67 -0.72
N ASN A 156 8.46 -1.25 -1.92
CA ASN A 156 7.35 -1.26 -2.87
C ASN A 156 6.13 -1.92 -2.27
N SER A 157 6.36 -2.96 -1.50
CA SER A 157 5.31 -3.69 -0.84
C SER A 157 4.64 -2.92 0.31
N LEU A 158 5.37 -2.08 1.03
CA LEU A 158 4.84 -1.28 2.15
C LEU A 158 4.20 0.03 1.70
N ARG A 159 4.61 0.57 0.56
CA ARG A 159 4.13 1.86 0.07
C ARG A 159 3.03 1.77 -0.99
N GLY A 160 2.87 0.62 -1.62
CA GLY A 160 1.72 0.16 -2.42
C GLY A 160 1.22 1.05 -3.55
N ASN A 161 1.35 2.35 -3.45
CA ASN A 161 0.69 3.30 -4.32
C ASN A 161 1.69 4.24 -5.00
N SER A 162 1.52 4.43 -6.30
CA SER A 162 2.22 5.48 -7.05
C SER A 162 1.70 6.87 -6.66
N ILE A 163 2.45 7.93 -6.98
CA ILE A 163 1.97 9.31 -6.84
C ILE A 163 0.63 9.51 -7.58
N GLY A 164 0.50 8.96 -8.78
CA GLY A 164 -0.75 9.04 -9.55
C GLY A 164 -1.92 8.44 -8.78
N ASP A 165 -1.72 7.31 -8.13
CA ASP A 165 -2.75 6.66 -7.32
C ASP A 165 -3.09 7.46 -6.05
N GLU A 166 -2.10 8.08 -5.39
CA GLU A 166 -2.35 9.00 -4.27
C GLU A 166 -3.13 10.25 -4.69
N ILE A 167 -2.77 10.88 -5.81
CA ILE A 167 -3.50 12.02 -6.38
C ILE A 167 -4.94 11.61 -6.72
N TYR A 168 -5.13 10.43 -7.32
CA TYR A 168 -6.44 9.91 -7.64
C TYR A 168 -7.30 9.70 -6.38
N GLY A 169 -6.71 9.15 -5.31
CA GLY A 169 -7.37 9.03 -4.01
C GLY A 169 -7.78 10.39 -3.41
N ILE A 170 -6.91 11.40 -3.50
CA ILE A 170 -7.21 12.77 -3.04
C ILE A 170 -8.37 13.37 -3.85
N MET A 171 -8.36 13.22 -5.16
CA MET A 171 -9.45 13.72 -6.02
C MET A 171 -10.77 13.06 -5.66
N ASN A 172 -10.79 11.73 -5.53
CA ASN A 172 -11.98 11.00 -5.08
C ASN A 172 -12.48 11.55 -3.73
N ALA A 173 -11.59 11.72 -2.76
CA ALA A 173 -11.97 12.23 -1.44
C ALA A 173 -12.62 13.62 -1.52
N LEU A 174 -12.06 14.53 -2.30
CA LEU A 174 -12.64 15.87 -2.48
C LEU A 174 -14.02 15.81 -3.15
N TYR A 175 -14.23 14.93 -4.14
CA TYR A 175 -15.54 14.72 -4.76
C TYR A 175 -16.52 14.07 -3.80
N ASN A 176 -16.10 13.08 -3.03
CA ASN A 176 -16.94 12.37 -2.07
C ASN A 176 -17.38 13.28 -0.93
N LEU A 177 -16.48 14.12 -0.41
CA LEU A 177 -16.79 15.09 0.63
C LEU A 177 -17.78 16.19 0.19
N ARG A 178 -17.85 16.51 -1.11
CA ARG A 178 -18.90 17.41 -1.66
C ARG A 178 -20.29 16.83 -1.51
N LYS A 179 -20.43 15.51 -1.41
CA LYS A 179 -21.70 14.81 -1.23
C LYS A 179 -22.09 14.67 0.26
N ILE A 180 -21.46 15.44 1.16
CA ILE A 180 -21.64 15.33 2.62
C ILE A 180 -23.13 15.40 3.06
N ASP A 181 -23.98 16.09 2.31
CA ASP A 181 -25.40 16.22 2.64
C ASP A 181 -26.17 14.90 2.46
N SER A 182 -25.74 14.02 1.56
CA SER A 182 -26.33 12.70 1.32
C SER A 182 -25.71 11.58 2.17
N LEU A 183 -24.56 11.83 2.78
CA LEU A 183 -23.86 10.82 3.58
C LEU A 183 -24.56 10.55 4.90
N LYS A 184 -24.36 9.35 5.42
CA LYS A 184 -24.88 8.89 6.71
C LYS A 184 -23.76 8.73 7.73
N SER A 185 -24.14 8.68 9.00
CA SER A 185 -23.29 8.33 10.13
C SER A 185 -23.76 7.02 10.72
N LEU A 186 -22.81 6.21 11.21
CA LEU A 186 -23.12 4.98 11.90
C LEU A 186 -23.89 5.29 13.19
N PRO A 187 -24.90 4.49 13.51
CA PRO A 187 -25.56 4.55 14.80
C PRO A 187 -24.62 4.06 15.91
N ASP A 188 -24.87 4.48 17.13
CA ASP A 188 -24.25 3.91 18.32
C ASP A 188 -25.00 2.61 18.67
N MET A 189 -24.58 1.52 18.02
CA MET A 189 -25.14 0.17 18.18
C MET A 189 -24.05 -0.80 18.60
N LYS A 190 -24.43 -1.79 19.38
CA LYS A 190 -23.56 -2.87 19.82
C LYS A 190 -24.15 -4.20 19.40
N PHE A 191 -23.33 -5.07 18.91
CA PHE A 191 -23.70 -6.44 18.58
C PHE A 191 -22.91 -7.41 19.44
N LYS A 192 -23.52 -8.52 19.79
CA LYS A 192 -22.78 -9.60 20.42
C LYS A 192 -21.93 -10.36 19.41
N ASN A 193 -22.51 -10.64 18.24
CA ASN A 193 -21.88 -11.41 17.18
C ASN A 193 -21.96 -10.70 15.83
N ILE A 194 -20.83 -10.58 15.13
CA ILE A 194 -20.76 -10.06 13.76
C ILE A 194 -20.08 -11.05 12.87
N ILE A 195 -20.66 -11.31 11.70
CA ILE A 195 -20.07 -12.13 10.65
C ILE A 195 -19.30 -11.22 9.68
N VAL A 196 -18.05 -11.56 9.40
CA VAL A 196 -17.23 -10.94 8.36
C VAL A 196 -17.00 -11.95 7.24
N VAL A 197 -17.39 -11.58 6.01
CA VAL A 197 -17.25 -12.42 4.83
C VAL A 197 -16.25 -11.81 3.86
N ALA A 198 -15.12 -12.51 3.68
CA ALA A 198 -14.11 -12.21 2.69
C ALA A 198 -14.20 -13.16 1.49
N ALA A 199 -13.31 -13.00 0.50
CA ALA A 199 -13.44 -13.62 -0.82
C ALA A 199 -12.58 -14.86 -1.05
N GLY A 200 -11.94 -15.39 -0.03
CA GLY A 200 -11.04 -16.55 -0.17
C GLY A 200 -11.76 -17.84 -0.60
N PRO A 201 -11.04 -18.76 -1.25
CA PRO A 201 -11.62 -19.98 -1.83
C PRO A 201 -12.29 -20.90 -0.82
N SER A 202 -11.87 -20.91 0.45
CA SER A 202 -12.51 -21.72 1.49
C SER A 202 -13.94 -21.32 1.82
N LEU A 203 -14.39 -20.13 1.38
CA LEU A 203 -15.78 -19.73 1.53
C LEU A 203 -16.74 -20.77 0.94
N ASP A 204 -16.33 -21.44 -0.15
CA ASP A 204 -17.13 -22.47 -0.81
C ASP A 204 -17.38 -23.70 0.06
N ASN A 205 -16.52 -23.96 1.04
CA ASN A 205 -16.62 -25.11 1.94
C ASN A 205 -17.53 -24.86 3.13
N HIS A 206 -17.91 -23.59 3.40
CA HIS A 206 -18.61 -23.18 4.61
C HIS A 206 -19.92 -22.42 4.31
N LEU A 207 -20.53 -22.67 3.15
CA LEU A 207 -21.73 -21.95 2.72
C LEU A 207 -22.96 -22.27 3.55
N GLU A 208 -23.10 -23.51 4.01
CA GLU A 208 -24.25 -23.95 4.83
C GLU A 208 -24.17 -23.32 6.23
N GLU A 209 -22.99 -23.36 6.85
CA GLU A 209 -22.78 -22.72 8.15
C GLU A 209 -23.00 -21.20 8.05
N LEU A 210 -22.47 -20.57 7.01
CA LEU A 210 -22.67 -19.16 6.76
C LEU A 210 -24.14 -18.83 6.58
N LYS A 211 -24.89 -19.59 5.78
CA LYS A 211 -26.30 -19.39 5.53
C LYS A 211 -27.11 -19.45 6.82
N THR A 212 -26.90 -20.49 7.61
CA THR A 212 -27.60 -20.64 8.89
C THR A 212 -27.30 -19.53 9.86
N LEU A 213 -26.04 -19.16 10.05
CA LEU A 213 -25.65 -18.09 10.95
C LEU A 213 -26.07 -16.70 10.45
N SER A 214 -26.23 -16.52 9.12
CA SER A 214 -26.66 -15.26 8.52
C SER A 214 -28.09 -14.84 8.88
N GLU A 215 -28.92 -15.79 9.28
CA GLU A 215 -30.28 -15.50 9.74
C GLU A 215 -30.31 -14.92 11.16
N LYS A 216 -29.21 -15.10 11.89
CA LYS A 216 -29.09 -14.71 13.31
C LYS A 216 -28.24 -13.47 13.53
N PHE A 217 -27.18 -13.28 12.73
CA PHE A 217 -26.15 -12.25 12.99
C PHE A 217 -25.99 -11.30 11.82
N THR A 218 -25.57 -10.09 12.13
CA THR A 218 -25.25 -9.05 11.15
C THR A 218 -24.05 -9.45 10.29
N ILE A 219 -24.18 -9.28 8.97
CA ILE A 219 -23.17 -9.63 7.98
C ILE A 219 -22.46 -8.38 7.45
N ILE A 220 -21.15 -8.37 7.57
CA ILE A 220 -20.26 -7.43 6.90
C ILE A 220 -19.53 -8.19 5.78
N ALA A 221 -19.77 -7.82 4.52
CA ALA A 221 -19.19 -8.48 3.36
C ALA A 221 -18.28 -7.54 2.57
N VAL A 222 -17.20 -8.04 1.99
CA VAL A 222 -16.45 -7.28 0.97
C VAL A 222 -17.25 -7.26 -0.34
N GLU A 223 -17.13 -6.21 -1.11
CA GLU A 223 -17.95 -5.96 -2.30
C GLU A 223 -17.91 -7.09 -3.34
N VAL A 224 -16.77 -7.77 -3.46
CA VAL A 224 -16.57 -8.81 -4.48
C VAL A 224 -17.39 -10.07 -4.23
N VAL A 225 -17.83 -10.38 -2.99
CA VAL A 225 -18.60 -11.57 -2.66
C VAL A 225 -20.12 -11.34 -2.67
N VAL A 226 -20.59 -10.10 -2.74
CA VAL A 226 -22.02 -9.76 -2.64
C VAL A 226 -22.86 -10.55 -3.63
N LYS A 227 -22.46 -10.59 -4.90
CA LYS A 227 -23.18 -11.36 -5.93
C LYS A 227 -23.30 -12.85 -5.58
N LYS A 228 -22.26 -13.45 -5.00
CA LYS A 228 -22.27 -14.85 -4.56
C LYS A 228 -23.23 -15.05 -3.39
N LEU A 229 -23.18 -14.18 -2.39
CA LEU A 229 -24.07 -14.26 -1.23
C LEU A 229 -25.55 -14.18 -1.64
N LEU A 230 -25.89 -13.24 -2.55
CA LEU A 230 -27.26 -13.13 -3.06
C LEU A 230 -27.76 -14.38 -3.79
N LYS A 231 -26.91 -15.05 -4.56
CA LYS A 231 -27.27 -16.34 -5.19
C LYS A 231 -27.62 -17.42 -4.17
N LEU A 232 -27.12 -17.32 -2.95
CA LEU A 232 -27.38 -18.24 -1.85
C LEU A 232 -28.55 -17.80 -0.95
N GLY A 233 -29.19 -16.68 -1.29
CA GLY A 233 -30.24 -16.08 -0.47
C GLY A 233 -29.71 -15.38 0.78
N ILE A 234 -28.42 -15.07 0.84
CA ILE A 234 -27.79 -14.36 1.97
C ILE A 234 -27.71 -12.88 1.62
N PHE A 235 -28.35 -12.05 2.44
CA PHE A 235 -28.33 -10.60 2.27
C PHE A 235 -27.25 -9.98 3.17
N PRO A 236 -26.24 -9.28 2.60
CA PRO A 236 -25.25 -8.57 3.40
C PRO A 236 -25.83 -7.25 3.96
N ASP A 237 -25.78 -7.08 5.27
CA ASP A 237 -26.27 -5.89 5.95
C ASP A 237 -25.34 -4.69 5.71
N ILE A 238 -24.02 -4.96 5.72
CA ILE A 238 -22.97 -3.98 5.46
C ILE A 238 -22.07 -4.48 4.33
N ILE A 239 -21.76 -3.60 3.40
CA ILE A 239 -20.81 -3.85 2.32
C ILE A 239 -19.60 -2.94 2.51
N CYS A 240 -18.42 -3.55 2.58
CA CYS A 240 -17.14 -2.85 2.72
C CYS A 240 -16.38 -2.82 1.40
N SER A 241 -15.89 -1.65 1.02
CA SER A 241 -14.98 -1.46 -0.11
C SER A 241 -13.83 -0.55 0.31
N GLN A 242 -12.63 -0.83 -0.18
CA GLN A 242 -11.43 -0.06 0.17
C GLN A 242 -10.74 0.53 -1.06
N GLU A 243 -11.00 -0.03 -2.24
CA GLU A 243 -10.30 0.31 -3.46
C GLU A 243 -10.78 1.64 -4.05
N ARG A 244 -9.82 2.46 -4.45
CA ARG A 244 -10.06 3.79 -5.03
C ARG A 244 -10.28 3.78 -6.54
N THR A 245 -10.10 2.64 -7.20
CA THR A 245 -10.14 2.53 -8.66
C THR A 245 -11.57 2.39 -9.20
N TYR A 246 -11.81 2.90 -10.41
CA TYR A 246 -13.04 2.72 -11.17
C TYR A 246 -13.45 1.25 -11.34
N THR A 247 -12.48 0.34 -11.29
CA THR A 247 -12.71 -1.11 -11.48
C THR A 247 -13.72 -1.69 -10.50
N VAL A 248 -13.73 -1.23 -9.24
CA VAL A 248 -14.69 -1.71 -8.22
C VAL A 248 -16.11 -1.30 -8.58
N TYR A 249 -16.30 -0.05 -8.99
CA TYR A 249 -17.59 0.41 -9.48
C TYR A 249 -18.05 -0.43 -10.69
N ASP A 250 -17.19 -0.52 -11.69
CA ASP A 250 -17.52 -1.15 -12.97
C ASP A 250 -17.84 -2.65 -12.86
N LYS A 251 -17.06 -3.38 -12.05
CA LYS A 251 -17.24 -4.83 -11.92
C LYS A 251 -18.31 -5.24 -10.90
N TYR A 252 -18.47 -4.47 -9.84
CA TYR A 252 -19.30 -4.88 -8.70
C TYR A 252 -20.45 -3.92 -8.44
N ILE A 253 -20.20 -2.68 -7.99
CA ILE A 253 -21.20 -1.80 -7.39
C ILE A 253 -22.34 -1.44 -8.36
N LYS A 254 -22.02 -1.08 -9.61
CA LYS A 254 -23.05 -0.75 -10.61
C LYS A 254 -24.02 -1.91 -10.87
N ASN A 255 -23.53 -3.14 -10.70
CA ASN A 255 -24.27 -4.37 -11.00
C ASN A 255 -25.07 -4.91 -9.79
N PHE A 256 -25.03 -4.24 -8.64
CA PHE A 256 -25.88 -4.61 -7.53
C PHE A 256 -27.35 -4.37 -7.87
N ASN A 257 -28.22 -5.25 -7.37
CA ASN A 257 -29.66 -5.09 -7.54
C ASN A 257 -30.17 -3.87 -6.71
N LYS A 258 -31.40 -3.48 -6.99
CA LYS A 258 -32.03 -2.32 -6.33
C LYS A 258 -32.07 -2.49 -4.81
N GLU A 259 -32.42 -3.68 -4.33
CA GLU A 259 -32.56 -3.96 -2.91
C GLU A 259 -31.24 -3.76 -2.14
N ILE A 260 -30.10 -4.23 -2.68
CA ILE A 260 -28.78 -3.99 -2.11
C ILE A 260 -28.46 -2.50 -2.07
N LYS A 261 -28.70 -1.78 -3.16
CA LYS A 261 -28.42 -0.35 -3.23
C LYS A 261 -29.21 0.49 -2.23
N GLU A 262 -30.42 0.06 -1.92
CA GLU A 262 -31.35 0.76 -1.03
C GLU A 262 -31.25 0.36 0.44
N LYS A 263 -30.98 -0.92 0.74
CA LYS A 263 -31.06 -1.45 2.10
C LYS A 263 -29.69 -1.71 2.75
N SER A 264 -28.69 -2.16 1.98
CA SER A 264 -27.36 -2.37 2.56
C SER A 264 -26.67 -1.05 2.89
N ILE A 265 -25.92 -1.05 4.00
CA ILE A 265 -25.03 0.07 4.34
C ILE A 265 -23.72 -0.12 3.59
N TYR A 266 -23.32 0.86 2.82
CA TYR A 266 -22.03 0.89 2.15
C TYR A 266 -21.02 1.66 3.01
N ILE A 267 -20.01 0.98 3.53
CA ILE A 267 -18.95 1.57 4.35
C ILE A 267 -17.64 1.57 3.59
N ALA A 268 -17.05 2.74 3.43
CA ALA A 268 -15.85 2.90 2.66
C ALA A 268 -14.97 4.06 3.16
N PRO A 269 -13.65 4.05 2.92
CA PRO A 269 -12.82 5.22 3.16
C PRO A 269 -13.16 6.34 2.18
N THR A 270 -12.83 7.57 2.56
CA THR A 270 -13.12 8.77 1.76
C THR A 270 -12.53 8.74 0.36
N ILE A 271 -11.47 7.94 0.14
CA ILE A 271 -10.72 7.86 -1.11
C ILE A 271 -11.33 6.94 -2.18
N VAL A 272 -12.40 6.21 -1.89
CA VAL A 272 -13.03 5.30 -2.87
C VAL A 272 -13.59 6.05 -4.07
N HIS A 273 -13.77 5.33 -5.19
CA HIS A 273 -14.29 5.93 -6.42
C HIS A 273 -15.68 6.54 -6.21
N THR A 274 -15.85 7.77 -6.68
CA THR A 274 -17.06 8.59 -6.39
C THR A 274 -18.36 7.98 -6.90
N TYR A 275 -18.33 7.20 -8.00
CA TYR A 275 -19.52 6.54 -8.54
C TYR A 275 -20.08 5.46 -7.62
N ASN A 276 -19.27 4.92 -6.69
CA ASN A 276 -19.79 3.99 -5.70
C ASN A 276 -20.84 4.67 -4.81
N LEU A 277 -20.61 5.95 -4.49
CA LEU A 277 -21.52 6.73 -3.65
C LEU A 277 -22.80 7.15 -4.41
N ASP A 278 -22.74 7.24 -5.73
CA ASP A 278 -23.91 7.57 -6.55
C ASP A 278 -24.90 6.41 -6.64
N GLU A 279 -24.41 5.18 -6.49
CA GLU A 279 -25.23 3.97 -6.55
C GLU A 279 -25.82 3.56 -5.20
N MET A 280 -25.09 3.82 -4.09
CA MET A 280 -25.44 3.30 -2.77
C MET A 280 -26.12 4.38 -1.93
N GLN A 281 -27.39 4.17 -1.58
CA GLN A 281 -28.21 5.17 -0.85
C GLN A 281 -27.75 5.37 0.61
N ASN A 282 -27.30 4.30 1.24
CA ASN A 282 -26.88 4.30 2.64
C ASN A 282 -25.36 4.31 2.78
N THR A 283 -24.71 5.37 2.30
CA THR A 283 -23.25 5.46 2.34
C THR A 283 -22.76 6.11 3.61
N VAL A 284 -21.84 5.43 4.28
CA VAL A 284 -21.06 5.92 5.42
C VAL A 284 -19.59 5.99 5.00
N LEU A 285 -19.04 7.17 5.02
CA LEU A 285 -17.59 7.34 4.86
C LEU A 285 -16.91 7.27 6.21
N ILE A 286 -15.79 6.57 6.25
CA ILE A 286 -14.94 6.49 7.44
C ILE A 286 -13.52 6.91 7.12
N SER A 287 -12.83 7.38 8.15
CA SER A 287 -11.39 7.65 8.05
C SER A 287 -10.60 6.43 8.47
N GLN A 288 -9.59 6.06 7.70
CA GLN A 288 -8.64 5.02 8.09
C GLN A 288 -7.38 5.63 8.70
N ASN A 289 -6.88 5.01 9.75
CA ASN A 289 -5.54 5.30 10.25
C ASN A 289 -4.51 4.58 9.36
N THR A 290 -4.18 5.16 8.22
CA THR A 290 -3.30 4.53 7.24
C THR A 290 -1.92 5.17 7.20
N ARG A 291 -0.98 4.48 6.55
CA ARG A 291 0.38 5.00 6.31
C ARG A 291 0.47 5.92 5.09
N THR A 292 -0.58 5.98 4.25
CA THR A 292 -0.57 6.85 3.09
C THR A 292 -0.72 8.32 3.51
N ASN A 293 -0.05 9.22 2.82
CA ASN A 293 -0.05 10.63 3.22
C ASN A 293 -1.42 11.28 3.01
N SER A 294 -2.12 10.92 1.93
CA SER A 294 -3.46 11.43 1.64
C SER A 294 -4.48 11.02 2.69
N GLU A 295 -4.53 9.74 3.03
CA GLU A 295 -5.47 9.24 4.05
C GLU A 295 -5.11 9.72 5.45
N ARG A 296 -3.82 9.85 5.78
CA ARG A 296 -3.38 10.44 7.04
C ARG A 296 -3.85 11.88 7.17
N TYR A 297 -3.70 12.68 6.12
CA TYR A 297 -4.18 14.04 6.10
C TYR A 297 -5.69 14.11 6.32
N LEU A 298 -6.46 13.26 5.62
CA LEU A 298 -7.91 13.18 5.80
C LEU A 298 -8.28 12.75 7.22
N TYR A 299 -7.56 11.77 7.77
CA TYR A 299 -7.76 11.30 9.14
C TYR A 299 -7.47 12.39 10.18
N GLU A 300 -6.43 13.19 9.99
CA GLU A 300 -6.02 14.22 10.94
C GLU A 300 -6.89 15.49 10.87
N ASN A 301 -7.43 15.83 9.71
CA ASN A 301 -8.10 17.12 9.48
C ASN A 301 -9.64 17.03 9.40
N TYR A 302 -10.20 15.84 9.10
CA TYR A 302 -11.66 15.64 9.01
C TYR A 302 -12.15 14.78 10.17
N TYR A 303 -12.03 15.31 11.37
CA TYR A 303 -12.07 14.60 12.65
C TYR A 303 -13.32 13.82 13.01
N ASN A 304 -14.46 14.10 12.43
CA ASN A 304 -15.73 13.61 13.00
C ASN A 304 -16.41 12.52 12.16
N PHE A 305 -15.74 11.99 11.14
CA PHE A 305 -16.13 10.70 10.60
C PHE A 305 -15.76 9.59 11.59
N SER A 306 -16.59 8.55 11.63
CA SER A 306 -16.19 7.32 12.31
C SER A 306 -14.80 6.89 11.83
N LYS A 307 -13.93 6.49 12.76
CA LYS A 307 -12.54 6.19 12.46
C LYS A 307 -12.25 4.76 12.82
N THR A 308 -11.59 4.05 11.90
CA THR A 308 -10.99 2.76 12.25
C THR A 308 -9.74 2.99 13.09
N THR A 309 -9.64 2.29 14.21
CA THR A 309 -8.46 2.36 15.09
C THR A 309 -7.23 1.77 14.43
N TYR A 310 -7.44 0.73 13.61
CA TYR A 310 -6.36 -0.05 13.02
C TYR A 310 -6.22 0.21 11.52
N ASN A 311 -4.99 0.06 11.03
CA ASN A 311 -4.70 0.16 9.61
C ASN A 311 -5.20 -1.08 8.86
N SER A 312 -5.64 -0.90 7.62
CA SER A 312 -6.09 -1.99 6.73
C SER A 312 -5.33 -1.96 5.42
N ILE A 313 -4.75 -3.09 5.02
CA ILE A 313 -4.00 -3.22 3.78
C ILE A 313 -4.70 -4.10 2.72
N HIS A 314 -5.85 -4.67 3.05
CA HIS A 314 -6.73 -5.38 2.13
C HIS A 314 -8.19 -5.37 2.62
N ALA A 315 -9.14 -5.58 1.70
CA ALA A 315 -10.57 -5.43 1.97
C ALA A 315 -11.10 -6.31 3.11
N GLY A 316 -10.65 -7.57 3.24
CA GLY A 316 -11.07 -8.45 4.34
C GLY A 316 -10.64 -7.93 5.72
N GLN A 317 -9.45 -7.35 5.82
CA GLN A 317 -8.98 -6.70 7.05
C GLN A 317 -9.76 -5.41 7.33
N PHE A 318 -10.10 -4.65 6.28
CA PHE A 318 -10.93 -3.47 6.42
C PHE A 318 -12.32 -3.84 6.97
N ALA A 319 -12.93 -4.91 6.49
CA ALA A 319 -14.21 -5.40 7.01
C ALA A 319 -14.11 -5.81 8.50
N ILE A 320 -13.01 -6.43 8.93
CA ILE A 320 -12.75 -6.71 10.36
C ILE A 320 -12.67 -5.40 11.16
N ASN A 321 -11.94 -4.40 10.67
CA ASN A 321 -11.81 -3.12 11.34
C ASN A 321 -13.15 -2.38 11.42
N VAL A 322 -13.99 -2.48 10.40
CA VAL A 322 -15.36 -1.96 10.43
C VAL A 322 -16.19 -2.68 11.50
N ALA A 323 -16.08 -4.00 11.60
CA ALA A 323 -16.77 -4.77 12.64
C ALA A 323 -16.43 -4.28 14.05
N THR A 324 -15.18 -3.88 14.30
CA THR A 324 -14.79 -3.35 15.64
C THR A 324 -15.47 -2.04 16.03
N LEU A 325 -16.00 -1.27 15.08
CA LEU A 325 -16.73 -0.03 15.36
C LEU A 325 -18.05 -0.29 16.11
N PHE A 326 -18.58 -1.50 16.04
CA PHE A 326 -19.79 -1.94 16.73
C PHE A 326 -19.50 -2.64 18.06
N ASN A 327 -18.24 -2.66 18.49
CA ASN A 327 -17.77 -3.22 19.75
C ASN A 327 -18.36 -4.62 20.07
N PRO A 328 -18.25 -5.61 19.15
CA PRO A 328 -18.84 -6.95 19.34
C PRO A 328 -18.07 -7.75 20.39
N GLU A 329 -18.73 -8.76 20.98
CA GLU A 329 -18.02 -9.77 21.78
C GLU A 329 -17.28 -10.77 20.88
N ASN A 330 -17.91 -11.11 19.74
CA ASN A 330 -17.36 -12.10 18.81
C ASN A 330 -17.39 -11.59 17.35
N ILE A 331 -16.29 -11.82 16.63
CA ILE A 331 -16.21 -11.67 15.17
C ILE A 331 -16.03 -13.06 14.57
N ILE A 332 -16.96 -13.45 13.69
CA ILE A 332 -17.00 -14.73 13.01
C ILE A 332 -16.55 -14.52 11.56
N ILE A 333 -15.46 -15.15 11.14
CA ILE A 333 -14.80 -14.86 9.87
C ILE A 333 -14.97 -16.03 8.90
N PHE A 334 -15.43 -15.71 7.68
CA PHE A 334 -15.53 -16.63 6.54
C PHE A 334 -14.68 -16.15 5.38
N GLY A 335 -13.99 -17.06 4.70
CA GLY A 335 -13.25 -16.77 3.46
C GLY A 335 -12.03 -15.88 3.62
N LEU A 336 -11.41 -15.78 4.79
CA LEU A 336 -10.17 -15.04 5.02
C LEU A 336 -8.96 -15.99 4.95
N ASP A 337 -8.64 -16.49 3.77
CA ASP A 337 -7.67 -17.56 3.60
C ASP A 337 -6.22 -17.10 3.68
N LEU A 338 -5.90 -15.93 3.13
CA LEU A 338 -4.56 -15.36 3.02
C LEU A 338 -3.52 -16.35 2.44
N SER A 339 -4.01 -17.31 1.66
CA SER A 339 -3.25 -18.35 1.00
C SER A 339 -4.04 -18.89 -0.19
N LEU A 340 -3.43 -19.74 -0.99
CA LEU A 340 -4.02 -20.43 -2.13
C LEU A 340 -4.06 -21.93 -1.84
N PRO A 341 -5.13 -22.64 -2.15
CA PRO A 341 -5.11 -24.09 -2.22
C PRO A 341 -4.12 -24.57 -3.30
N GLU A 342 -3.59 -25.77 -3.14
CA GLU A 342 -2.52 -26.31 -4.00
C GLU A 342 -2.92 -26.36 -5.49
N ASN A 343 -4.21 -26.55 -5.79
CA ASN A 343 -4.72 -26.76 -7.16
C ASN A 343 -5.86 -25.81 -7.57
N SER A 344 -5.99 -24.63 -6.97
CA SER A 344 -7.18 -23.82 -7.22
C SER A 344 -6.94 -22.33 -7.38
N THR A 345 -8.04 -21.64 -7.64
CA THR A 345 -8.11 -20.19 -7.82
C THR A 345 -7.83 -19.43 -6.53
N SER A 346 -7.43 -18.18 -6.66
CA SER A 346 -7.15 -17.27 -5.53
C SER A 346 -8.42 -16.81 -4.78
N HIS A 347 -9.59 -17.08 -5.30
CA HIS A 347 -10.87 -16.61 -4.76
C HIS A 347 -11.93 -17.71 -4.88
N ALA A 348 -12.98 -17.58 -4.09
CA ALA A 348 -14.14 -18.46 -4.14
C ALA A 348 -14.75 -18.51 -5.57
N LYS A 349 -15.42 -19.59 -5.90
CA LYS A 349 -16.09 -19.77 -7.18
C LYS A 349 -17.10 -18.64 -7.41
N ASP A 350 -17.27 -18.24 -8.66
CA ASP A 350 -18.17 -17.15 -9.08
C ASP A 350 -17.78 -15.74 -8.57
N VAL A 351 -16.63 -15.59 -7.95
CA VAL A 351 -16.06 -14.28 -7.60
C VAL A 351 -15.18 -13.78 -8.73
N SER A 352 -15.56 -12.66 -9.33
CA SER A 352 -14.83 -12.05 -10.44
C SER A 352 -13.68 -11.18 -9.93
N ALA A 353 -12.61 -11.81 -9.44
CA ALA A 353 -11.42 -11.11 -9.01
C ALA A 353 -10.20 -11.51 -9.86
N LYS A 354 -9.18 -10.64 -9.91
CA LYS A 354 -7.93 -11.00 -10.58
C LYS A 354 -7.22 -12.09 -9.77
N PRO A 355 -6.76 -13.18 -10.43
CA PRO A 355 -5.98 -14.19 -9.73
C PRO A 355 -4.67 -13.61 -9.23
N TYR A 356 -4.20 -14.08 -8.08
CA TYR A 356 -2.85 -13.79 -7.63
C TYR A 356 -1.87 -14.53 -8.52
N THR A 357 -1.06 -13.76 -9.26
CA THR A 357 0.02 -14.32 -10.08
C THR A 357 1.33 -14.16 -9.34
N SER A 358 2.04 -15.24 -9.13
CA SER A 358 3.40 -15.23 -8.59
C SER A 358 4.25 -16.23 -9.34
N ARG A 359 5.55 -15.95 -9.44
CA ARG A 359 6.53 -16.90 -9.97
C ARG A 359 7.10 -17.81 -8.88
N GLU A 360 6.90 -17.45 -7.62
CA GLU A 360 7.43 -18.17 -6.47
C GLU A 360 6.31 -18.33 -5.42
N PHE A 361 6.12 -19.55 -5.00
CA PHE A 361 5.18 -19.92 -3.93
C PHE A 361 5.97 -20.55 -2.79
N LEU A 362 5.66 -20.17 -1.56
CA LEU A 362 6.08 -20.86 -0.37
C LEU A 362 4.98 -21.82 0.04
N GLN A 363 5.34 -23.00 0.50
CA GLN A 363 4.41 -24.00 1.01
C GLN A 363 4.27 -23.84 2.52
N GLU A 364 3.04 -23.82 3.00
CA GLU A 364 2.70 -23.63 4.41
C GLU A 364 1.59 -24.59 4.83
N THR A 365 1.28 -24.62 6.13
CA THR A 365 0.18 -25.45 6.66
C THR A 365 -1.06 -24.60 6.86
N GLY A 366 -2.17 -25.06 6.32
CA GLY A 366 -3.50 -24.48 6.50
C GLY A 366 -4.15 -24.81 7.84
N ASN A 367 -5.31 -24.23 8.09
CA ASN A 367 -6.06 -24.35 9.34
C ASN A 367 -6.46 -25.80 9.68
N ARG A 368 -6.64 -26.67 8.69
CA ARG A 368 -7.02 -28.08 8.84
C ARG A 368 -5.85 -29.05 8.63
N GLY A 369 -4.61 -28.55 8.64
CA GLY A 369 -3.41 -29.35 8.44
C GLY A 369 -3.09 -29.64 6.96
N GLN A 370 -3.89 -29.16 6.01
CA GLN A 370 -3.64 -29.29 4.58
C GLN A 370 -2.50 -28.33 4.15
N LYS A 371 -1.90 -28.65 3.01
CA LYS A 371 -0.91 -27.80 2.38
C LYS A 371 -1.59 -26.62 1.68
N VAL A 372 -1.03 -25.44 1.87
CA VAL A 372 -1.45 -24.21 1.19
C VAL A 372 -0.24 -23.48 0.60
N LEU A 373 -0.46 -22.73 -0.45
CA LEU A 373 0.56 -21.96 -1.14
C LEU A 373 0.45 -20.48 -0.75
N ILE A 374 1.58 -19.84 -0.55
CA ILE A 374 1.64 -18.42 -0.17
C ILE A 374 2.56 -17.68 -1.12
N THR A 375 2.09 -16.55 -1.62
CA THR A 375 2.93 -15.56 -2.30
C THR A 375 3.51 -14.60 -1.26
N GLU A 376 4.56 -13.86 -1.62
CA GLU A 376 5.11 -12.80 -0.78
C GLU A 376 4.04 -11.76 -0.37
N LEU A 377 3.16 -11.38 -1.31
CA LEU A 377 2.04 -10.47 -1.05
C LEU A 377 1.06 -11.04 0.00
N LEU A 378 0.64 -12.30 -0.16
CA LEU A 378 -0.28 -12.96 0.79
C LEU A 378 0.37 -13.11 2.16
N ASN A 379 1.67 -13.39 2.22
CA ASN A 379 2.40 -13.46 3.49
C ASN A 379 2.45 -12.11 4.23
N ARG A 380 2.53 -11.01 3.49
CA ARG A 380 2.42 -9.66 4.06
C ARG A 380 1.03 -9.38 4.59
N PHE A 381 -0.01 -9.71 3.84
CA PHE A 381 -1.40 -9.60 4.29
C PHE A 381 -1.60 -10.41 5.56
N TYR A 382 -1.09 -11.64 5.60
CA TYR A 382 -1.11 -12.50 6.77
C TYR A 382 -0.44 -11.86 7.98
N ASN A 383 0.81 -11.42 7.86
CA ASN A 383 1.58 -10.84 8.97
C ASN A 383 0.90 -9.58 9.53
N ASN A 384 0.39 -8.73 8.66
CA ASN A 384 -0.33 -7.52 9.07
C ASN A 384 -1.66 -7.87 9.75
N THR A 385 -2.43 -8.80 9.18
CA THR A 385 -3.71 -9.24 9.75
C THR A 385 -3.52 -9.90 11.12
N ALA A 386 -2.56 -10.78 11.27
CA ALA A 386 -2.26 -11.42 12.56
C ALA A 386 -1.89 -10.39 13.65
N LYS A 387 -1.08 -9.39 13.28
CA LYS A 387 -0.72 -8.28 14.18
C LYS A 387 -1.95 -7.47 14.61
N ILE A 388 -2.81 -7.10 13.67
CA ILE A 388 -4.01 -6.32 13.95
C ILE A 388 -4.99 -7.11 14.82
N ILE A 389 -5.21 -8.38 14.54
CA ILE A 389 -6.08 -9.26 15.36
C ILE A 389 -5.54 -9.35 16.79
N GLN A 390 -4.22 -9.48 16.97
CA GLN A 390 -3.61 -9.46 18.29
C GLN A 390 -3.92 -8.15 19.02
N GLN A 391 -3.73 -7.00 18.38
CA GLN A 391 -4.01 -5.69 18.97
C GLN A 391 -5.50 -5.56 19.35
N ILE A 392 -6.42 -5.95 18.48
CA ILE A 392 -7.87 -5.92 18.78
C ILE A 392 -8.21 -6.79 19.99
N LYS A 393 -7.65 -8.00 20.08
CA LYS A 393 -7.87 -8.90 21.24
C LYS A 393 -7.37 -8.29 22.54
N GLU A 394 -6.22 -7.66 22.52
CA GLU A 394 -5.61 -7.04 23.70
C GLU A 394 -6.37 -5.79 24.17
N GLU A 395 -6.79 -4.93 23.23
CA GLU A 395 -7.39 -3.63 23.52
C GLU A 395 -8.91 -3.71 23.71
N GLN A 396 -9.61 -4.51 22.89
CA GLN A 396 -11.08 -4.57 22.90
C GLN A 396 -11.63 -5.89 23.45
N LYS A 397 -10.79 -6.88 23.73
CA LYS A 397 -11.16 -8.20 24.25
C LYS A 397 -12.12 -8.99 23.36
N ILE A 398 -12.15 -8.71 22.05
CA ILE A 398 -12.98 -9.39 21.07
C ILE A 398 -12.45 -10.82 20.83
N ARG A 399 -13.36 -11.80 20.79
CA ARG A 399 -13.03 -13.17 20.37
C ARG A 399 -13.22 -13.30 18.87
N PHE A 400 -12.37 -14.09 18.24
CA PHE A 400 -12.41 -14.35 16.81
C PHE A 400 -12.59 -15.83 16.53
N TYR A 401 -13.65 -16.17 15.80
CA TYR A 401 -13.91 -17.53 15.30
C TYR A 401 -13.66 -17.57 13.80
N ASN A 402 -12.82 -18.51 13.35
CA ASN A 402 -12.37 -18.59 11.97
C ASN A 402 -12.97 -19.80 11.25
N PHE A 403 -13.84 -19.54 10.29
CA PHE A 403 -14.43 -20.52 9.37
C PHE A 403 -13.73 -20.52 8.00
N SER A 404 -12.44 -20.23 7.96
CA SER A 404 -11.62 -20.27 6.73
C SER A 404 -10.62 -21.39 6.79
N ASP A 405 -10.34 -22.06 5.68
CA ASP A 405 -9.42 -23.20 5.62
C ASP A 405 -7.99 -22.80 5.22
N GLY A 406 -7.76 -21.51 4.89
CA GLY A 406 -6.49 -21.00 4.43
C GLY A 406 -5.33 -21.11 5.43
N LYS A 407 -4.31 -20.28 5.29
CA LYS A 407 -3.18 -20.26 6.23
C LYS A 407 -3.68 -20.03 7.66
N ARG A 408 -3.16 -20.82 8.60
CA ARG A 408 -3.52 -20.70 10.01
C ARG A 408 -3.13 -19.32 10.55
N ILE A 409 -4.13 -18.47 10.78
CA ILE A 409 -3.91 -17.12 11.32
C ILE A 409 -3.76 -17.21 12.83
N LYS A 410 -2.64 -16.71 13.33
CA LYS A 410 -2.36 -16.67 14.77
C LYS A 410 -3.42 -15.82 15.48
N TYR A 411 -3.81 -16.26 16.68
CA TYR A 411 -4.81 -15.60 17.56
C TYR A 411 -6.28 -15.79 17.15
N LEU A 412 -6.59 -16.46 16.06
CA LEU A 412 -7.96 -16.90 15.74
C LEU A 412 -8.24 -18.29 16.33
N GLU A 413 -9.46 -18.50 16.78
CA GLU A 413 -9.98 -19.82 17.14
C GLU A 413 -10.59 -20.47 15.90
N ASN A 414 -9.97 -21.55 15.41
CA ASN A 414 -10.50 -22.24 14.24
C ASN A 414 -11.83 -22.94 14.56
N SER A 415 -12.76 -22.85 13.63
CA SER A 415 -14.07 -23.46 13.75
C SER A 415 -13.98 -24.99 13.94
N ASN A 416 -14.85 -25.48 14.80
CA ASN A 416 -15.14 -26.90 15.01
C ASN A 416 -16.63 -27.05 15.36
N ASP A 417 -17.10 -28.27 15.45
CA ASP A 417 -18.52 -28.54 15.73
C ASP A 417 -18.99 -27.91 17.04
N GLY A 418 -18.15 -27.87 18.07
CA GLY A 418 -18.48 -27.26 19.35
C GLY A 418 -18.64 -25.75 19.27
N ILE A 419 -17.76 -25.03 18.50
CA ILE A 419 -17.90 -23.60 18.25
C ILE A 419 -19.15 -23.31 17.41
N TYR A 420 -19.38 -24.10 16.36
CA TYR A 420 -20.55 -23.93 15.52
C TYR A 420 -21.84 -24.12 16.30
N GLN A 421 -21.95 -25.21 17.08
CA GLN A 421 -23.11 -25.46 17.93
C GLN A 421 -23.34 -24.36 18.95
N LYS A 422 -22.29 -23.87 19.61
CA LYS A 422 -22.37 -22.74 20.52
C LYS A 422 -22.95 -21.48 19.83
N LEU A 423 -22.54 -21.19 18.58
CA LEU A 423 -23.07 -20.06 17.82
C LEU A 423 -24.53 -20.27 17.41
N LEU A 424 -24.94 -21.51 17.14
CA LEU A 424 -26.33 -21.85 16.89
C LEU A 424 -27.24 -21.65 18.11
N ASP A 425 -26.72 -21.89 19.32
CA ASP A 425 -27.45 -21.71 20.57
C ASP A 425 -27.54 -20.21 21.00
N GLU A 426 -26.70 -19.33 20.42
CA GLU A 426 -26.78 -17.90 20.69
C GLU A 426 -28.12 -17.32 20.21
N PRO A 427 -28.70 -16.33 20.91
CA PRO A 427 -29.92 -15.66 20.47
C PRO A 427 -29.67 -14.89 19.15
N LYS A 428 -30.75 -14.62 18.43
CA LYS A 428 -30.69 -13.76 17.25
C LYS A 428 -30.30 -12.35 17.68
N ASP A 429 -29.27 -11.79 17.00
CA ASP A 429 -28.69 -10.47 17.28
C ASP A 429 -28.61 -9.66 15.97
N LYS A 430 -29.55 -9.89 15.07
CA LYS A 430 -29.62 -9.21 13.78
C LYS A 430 -30.70 -8.13 13.81
N GLU A 431 -30.28 -6.90 13.52
CA GLU A 431 -31.18 -5.74 13.48
C GLU A 431 -31.18 -5.08 12.10
N ASP A 432 -32.22 -4.33 11.78
CA ASP A 432 -32.24 -3.46 10.59
C ASP A 432 -31.38 -2.22 10.86
N LEU A 433 -30.14 -2.30 10.38
CA LEU A 433 -29.16 -1.20 10.53
C LEU A 433 -29.52 0.02 9.70
N SER A 434 -30.14 -0.17 8.54
CA SER A 434 -30.40 0.92 7.59
C SER A 434 -31.40 1.93 8.16
N SER A 435 -32.39 1.47 8.93
CA SER A 435 -33.39 2.31 9.59
C SER A 435 -32.81 3.15 10.74
N ASN A 436 -31.69 2.74 11.30
CA ASN A 436 -31.01 3.38 12.43
C ASN A 436 -29.93 4.40 12.02
N LEU A 437 -29.62 4.52 10.74
CA LEU A 437 -28.63 5.46 10.25
C LEU A 437 -29.02 6.92 10.54
N LYS A 438 -28.05 7.68 11.01
CA LYS A 438 -28.22 9.12 11.28
C LYS A 438 -27.70 9.93 10.09
N THR A 439 -28.20 11.13 9.93
CA THR A 439 -27.58 12.12 9.05
C THR A 439 -26.27 12.60 9.66
N VAL A 440 -25.30 12.94 8.84
CA VAL A 440 -24.05 13.55 9.32
C VAL A 440 -24.38 14.83 10.10
N ASP A 441 -23.70 15.04 11.21
CA ASP A 441 -23.90 16.21 12.07
C ASP A 441 -23.78 17.54 11.32
N LYS A 442 -24.66 18.51 11.64
CA LYS A 442 -24.72 19.79 10.94
C LYS A 442 -23.43 20.61 11.07
N GLN A 443 -22.81 20.63 12.25
CA GLN A 443 -21.58 21.40 12.47
C GLN A 443 -20.43 20.78 11.66
N LEU A 444 -20.38 19.45 11.59
CA LEU A 444 -19.41 18.74 10.76
C LEU A 444 -19.63 19.04 9.27
N LYS A 445 -20.88 19.04 8.80
CA LYS A 445 -21.19 19.40 7.40
C LYS A 445 -20.69 20.79 7.04
N GLU A 446 -20.96 21.79 7.85
CA GLU A 446 -20.52 23.16 7.61
C GLU A 446 -18.98 23.29 7.66
N LYS A 447 -18.34 22.63 8.62
CA LYS A 447 -16.88 22.58 8.71
C LYS A 447 -16.25 22.01 7.45
N ILE A 448 -16.77 20.88 6.95
CA ILE A 448 -16.26 20.23 5.74
C ILE A 448 -16.49 21.11 4.51
N LYS A 449 -17.67 21.73 4.38
CA LYS A 449 -17.97 22.67 3.28
C LYS A 449 -16.99 23.86 3.25
N GLU A 450 -16.71 24.44 4.41
CA GLU A 450 -15.75 25.56 4.50
C GLU A 450 -14.32 25.11 4.16
N GLN A 451 -13.89 23.95 4.64
CA GLN A 451 -12.59 23.39 4.28
C GLN A 451 -12.48 23.13 2.76
N LEU A 452 -13.51 22.54 2.15
CA LEU A 452 -13.55 22.30 0.69
C LEU A 452 -13.48 23.60 -0.10
N LYS A 453 -14.11 24.68 0.40
CA LYS A 453 -14.02 26.00 -0.23
C LYS A 453 -12.61 26.55 -0.16
N GLN A 454 -11.95 26.44 0.98
CA GLN A 454 -10.55 26.86 1.16
C GLN A 454 -9.61 26.06 0.25
N GLU A 455 -9.77 24.74 0.18
CA GLU A 455 -9.02 23.86 -0.73
C GLU A 455 -9.23 24.24 -2.20
N SER A 456 -10.46 24.55 -2.59
CA SER A 456 -10.78 24.99 -3.95
C SER A 456 -10.10 26.31 -4.33
N ILE A 457 -10.06 27.26 -3.40
CA ILE A 457 -9.38 28.56 -3.60
C ILE A 457 -7.87 28.32 -3.78
N LEU A 458 -7.29 27.49 -2.94
CA LEU A 458 -5.86 27.20 -2.99
C LEU A 458 -5.50 26.43 -4.27
N LEU A 459 -6.31 25.46 -4.68
CA LEU A 459 -6.13 24.71 -5.91
C LEU A 459 -6.16 25.63 -7.16
N LYS A 460 -7.09 26.61 -7.18
CA LYS A 460 -7.13 27.62 -8.26
C LYS A 460 -5.85 28.45 -8.30
N LYS A 461 -5.33 28.90 -7.14
CA LYS A 461 -4.07 29.64 -7.06
C LYS A 461 -2.89 28.78 -7.56
N GLN A 462 -2.82 27.52 -7.15
CA GLN A 462 -1.79 26.59 -7.58
C GLN A 462 -1.85 26.32 -9.10
N THR A 463 -3.04 26.14 -9.65
CA THR A 463 -3.24 25.94 -11.09
C THR A 463 -2.85 27.18 -11.89
N ALA A 464 -3.22 28.36 -11.41
CA ALA A 464 -2.82 29.64 -12.05
C ALA A 464 -1.30 29.80 -12.01
N PHE A 465 -0.66 29.46 -10.87
CA PHE A 465 0.77 29.46 -10.74
C PHE A 465 1.47 28.51 -11.72
N LEU A 466 1.02 27.24 -11.78
CA LEU A 466 1.60 26.25 -12.70
C LEU A 466 1.51 26.70 -14.16
N ARG A 467 0.42 27.38 -14.55
CA ARG A 467 0.29 27.97 -15.90
C ARG A 467 1.22 29.15 -16.13
N SER A 468 1.56 29.91 -15.10
CA SER A 468 2.48 31.05 -15.20
C SER A 468 3.95 30.66 -15.03
N ALA A 469 4.22 29.43 -14.57
CA ALA A 469 5.55 28.96 -14.19
C ALA A 469 6.50 28.79 -15.39
N GLU A 470 5.98 28.63 -16.60
CA GLU A 470 6.80 28.46 -17.82
C GLU A 470 7.75 29.65 -18.08
N ASN A 471 7.44 30.82 -17.51
CA ASN A 471 8.21 32.05 -17.72
C ASN A 471 8.96 32.54 -16.49
N LEU A 472 8.98 31.82 -15.39
CA LEU A 472 9.60 32.23 -14.13
C LEU A 472 11.02 31.67 -13.98
N LYS A 473 11.89 32.46 -13.36
CA LYS A 473 13.25 32.00 -12.98
C LYS A 473 13.15 30.91 -11.89
N PRO A 474 14.08 29.96 -11.83
CA PRO A 474 14.07 28.90 -10.80
C PRO A 474 13.94 29.42 -9.35
N SER A 475 14.56 30.56 -9.01
CA SER A 475 14.47 31.16 -7.69
C SER A 475 13.09 31.72 -7.35
N GLU A 476 12.37 32.24 -8.34
CA GLU A 476 10.97 32.70 -8.19
C GLU A 476 10.01 31.54 -8.10
N LEU A 477 10.25 30.50 -8.90
CA LEU A 477 9.54 29.22 -8.82
C LEU A 477 9.62 28.60 -7.42
N ILE A 478 10.83 28.55 -6.82
CA ILE A 478 11.03 28.04 -5.47
C ILE A 478 10.24 28.86 -4.45
N LYS A 479 10.32 30.18 -4.52
CA LYS A 479 9.67 31.08 -3.55
C LYS A 479 8.14 30.89 -3.57
N ILE A 480 7.55 30.90 -4.77
CA ILE A 480 6.12 30.77 -4.94
C ILE A 480 5.65 29.34 -4.66
N PHE A 481 6.45 28.33 -5.01
CA PHE A 481 6.17 26.94 -4.67
C PHE A 481 6.14 26.74 -3.16
N VAL A 482 7.09 27.31 -2.41
CA VAL A 482 7.09 27.28 -0.94
C VAL A 482 5.83 27.93 -0.37
N GLU A 483 5.44 29.08 -0.90
CA GLU A 483 4.27 29.83 -0.43
C GLU A 483 2.95 29.07 -0.69
N LEU A 484 2.80 28.47 -1.86
CA LEU A 484 1.57 27.77 -2.27
C LEU A 484 1.44 26.33 -1.75
N PHE A 485 2.57 25.62 -1.59
CA PHE A 485 2.56 24.19 -1.30
C PHE A 485 3.04 23.84 0.13
N VAL A 486 3.53 24.81 0.91
CA VAL A 486 4.02 24.58 2.28
C VAL A 486 3.04 25.09 3.34
N ASN A 487 1.96 25.73 2.94
CA ASN A 487 0.93 26.16 3.89
C ASN A 487 0.34 24.95 4.64
N LYS A 488 0.41 25.01 5.97
CA LYS A 488 0.17 23.86 6.87
C LYS A 488 -1.26 23.32 6.85
N ASN A 489 -2.20 24.06 6.30
CA ASN A 489 -3.63 23.78 6.41
C ASN A 489 -4.28 23.26 5.11
N CYS A 490 -3.49 22.85 4.11
CA CYS A 490 -4.00 22.42 2.82
C CYS A 490 -3.71 20.93 2.54
N LEU A 491 -4.65 20.23 1.94
CA LEU A 491 -4.52 18.84 1.50
C LEU A 491 -3.27 18.63 0.62
N PHE A 492 -3.02 19.58 -0.30
CA PHE A 492 -1.85 19.56 -1.18
C PHE A 492 -0.56 20.02 -0.51
N SER A 493 -0.61 20.63 0.67
CA SER A 493 0.60 21.11 1.34
C SER A 493 1.53 19.99 1.78
N GLN A 494 0.98 18.82 2.14
CA GLN A 494 1.81 17.67 2.48
C GLN A 494 2.41 17.04 1.24
N THR A 495 1.64 16.86 0.17
CA THR A 495 2.15 16.45 -1.14
C THR A 495 3.16 17.49 -1.66
N GLY A 496 2.86 18.79 -1.51
CA GLY A 496 3.75 19.88 -1.85
C GLY A 496 5.04 19.93 -1.03
N ARG A 497 5.02 19.56 0.26
CA ARG A 497 6.25 19.43 1.07
C ARG A 497 7.17 18.32 0.58
N PHE A 498 6.61 17.21 0.14
CA PHE A 498 7.39 16.14 -0.48
C PHE A 498 8.00 16.61 -1.79
N LEU A 499 7.21 17.22 -2.67
CA LEU A 499 7.69 17.82 -3.91
C LEU A 499 8.74 18.91 -3.64
N LEU A 500 8.58 19.71 -2.58
CA LEU A 500 9.53 20.74 -2.20
C LEU A 500 10.84 20.15 -1.66
N ASN A 501 10.79 19.12 -0.86
CA ASN A 501 12.00 18.47 -0.37
C ASN A 501 12.79 17.85 -1.53
N ASP A 502 12.09 17.25 -2.50
CA ASP A 502 12.70 16.74 -3.71
C ASP A 502 13.21 17.89 -4.61
N PHE A 503 12.45 18.97 -4.75
CA PHE A 503 12.86 20.16 -5.50
C PHE A 503 14.04 20.89 -4.85
N ARG A 504 14.10 21.00 -3.52
CA ARG A 504 15.26 21.50 -2.78
C ARG A 504 16.46 20.61 -2.98
N ALA A 505 16.29 19.29 -2.88
CA ALA A 505 17.36 18.34 -3.17
C ALA A 505 17.90 18.50 -4.60
N LYS A 506 17.05 18.83 -5.59
CA LYS A 506 17.44 19.05 -7.00
C LYS A 506 18.04 20.42 -7.29
N HIS A 507 17.71 21.46 -6.54
CA HIS A 507 18.08 22.85 -6.88
C HIS A 507 18.99 23.56 -5.87
N THR A 508 19.20 23.03 -4.66
CA THR A 508 20.25 23.51 -3.74
C THR A 508 21.65 23.05 -4.14
N TYR A 509 21.76 22.23 -5.20
CA TYR A 509 23.00 21.65 -5.71
C TYR A 509 23.41 22.22 -7.08
N ARG A 510 22.84 23.36 -7.51
CA ARG A 510 23.33 24.14 -8.65
C ARG A 510 24.01 25.41 -8.24
#